data_b6a1136e46da1e546d451f62f9b8a55f
#
_entry.id   b6a1136e46da1e546d451f62f9b8a55f
#
_cell.length_a   1.000
_cell.length_b   1.000
_cell.length_c   1.000
_cell.angle_alpha   90.00
_cell.angle_beta   90.00
_cell.angle_gamma   90.00
#
_symmetry.space_group_name_H-M   'P 1'
#
loop_
_entity.id
_entity.type
_entity.pdbx_description
1 polymer ?
#
loop_
_entity_poly.entity_id
_entity_poly.type
_entity_poly.pdbx_seq_one_letter_code
_entity_poly.pdbx_strand_id
1 'polypeptide(L)'
;MIYAAIILAVAGLFLWIRRWPDPDMDRLLGRIGMVGVVVGPILVFASTLTIVAPGEVAVPVLFGAAQPPLEEGFHLRNPFASVRALSVRTQESTYTDTAGEGEQADRADAITAVSLENAAVRVEITILWHLVGSEASRVYRALGTGYRDVIVRPVSRSAVRDCISQYRFELARTSQRPDVERCIEESLTGEFVPRGLAVDGIQLRDIAATPELQASIEAKLQAEQDAQRAQFRQDQARIDAATRVITAGAEAEANQLIAESLTPDLLQLRIVEALGDNAIVYLLGSEGPTPVIPLPTPENSGAIP
;
A
#
# COMPACT_ATOMS: atom_id res chain seq x y z
N MET A 1 -5.85 17.92 45.19
CA MET A 1 -5.21 19.20 45.60
C MET A 1 -6.27 20.14 46.18
N ILE A 2 -7.35 20.45 45.46
CA ILE A 2 -8.35 21.44 45.86
C ILE A 2 -9.10 21.10 47.16
N TYR A 3 -9.52 19.83 47.32
CA TYR A 3 -10.18 19.38 48.53
C TYR A 3 -9.28 19.53 49.77
N ALA A 4 -7.98 19.29 49.62
CA ALA A 4 -7.00 19.52 50.69
C ALA A 4 -6.89 21.01 51.05
N ALA A 5 -6.90 21.90 50.07
CA ALA A 5 -6.86 23.35 50.30
C ALA A 5 -8.13 23.86 50.99
N ILE A 6 -9.31 23.35 50.59
CA ILE A 6 -10.58 23.69 51.23
C ILE A 6 -10.62 23.15 52.71
N ILE A 7 -10.18 21.90 52.92
CA ILE A 7 -10.09 21.32 54.26
C ILE A 7 -9.14 22.15 55.16
N LEU A 8 -8.01 22.58 54.58
CA LEU A 8 -7.04 23.40 55.28
C LEU A 8 -7.60 24.78 55.64
N ALA A 9 -8.35 25.43 54.75
CA ALA A 9 -9.03 26.68 54.98
C ALA A 9 -10.11 26.55 56.07
N VAL A 10 -10.95 25.51 55.97
CA VAL A 10 -12.03 25.25 56.96
C VAL A 10 -11.47 24.85 58.31
N ALA A 11 -10.46 23.99 58.34
CA ALA A 11 -9.78 23.61 59.59
C ALA A 11 -9.06 24.80 60.24
N GLY A 12 -8.42 25.66 59.42
CA GLY A 12 -7.80 26.89 59.86
C GLY A 12 -8.82 27.85 60.48
N LEU A 13 -9.96 28.06 59.80
CA LEU A 13 -11.06 28.86 60.32
C LEU A 13 -11.62 28.32 61.63
N PHE A 14 -11.79 27.01 61.72
CA PHE A 14 -12.27 26.34 62.94
C PHE A 14 -11.29 26.55 64.11
N LEU A 15 -9.98 26.35 63.86
CA LEU A 15 -8.95 26.56 64.91
C LEU A 15 -8.83 28.01 65.32
N TRP A 16 -9.08 28.97 64.42
CA TRP A 16 -9.01 30.41 64.67
C TRP A 16 -10.23 30.92 65.47
N ILE A 17 -11.43 30.36 65.29
CA ILE A 17 -12.66 30.75 65.95
C ILE A 17 -12.80 30.10 67.34
N ARG A 18 -12.28 28.87 67.52
CA ARG A 18 -12.41 28.10 68.72
C ARG A 18 -11.44 28.62 69.78
N ARG A 19 -11.97 29.15 70.86
CA ARG A 19 -11.19 29.51 72.07
C ARG A 19 -10.80 28.28 72.87
N TRP A 20 -9.55 28.15 73.23
CA TRP A 20 -9.02 27.06 74.07
C TRP A 20 -8.83 27.51 75.49
N PRO A 21 -8.96 26.63 76.48
CA PRO A 21 -8.87 26.98 77.92
C PRO A 21 -7.47 27.42 78.30
N ASP A 22 -6.41 26.94 77.69
CA ASP A 22 -5.03 27.31 77.93
C ASP A 22 -4.56 28.48 77.09
N PRO A 23 -4.05 29.59 77.73
CA PRO A 23 -3.73 30.82 76.93
C PRO A 23 -2.56 30.68 76.00
N ASP A 24 -1.62 29.77 76.23
CA ASP A 24 -0.48 29.53 75.35
C ASP A 24 -0.88 28.65 74.18
N MET A 25 -1.76 27.65 74.44
CA MET A 25 -2.34 26.84 73.36
C MET A 25 -3.25 27.66 72.42
N ASP A 26 -4.04 28.58 72.99
CA ASP A 26 -4.92 29.47 72.25
C ASP A 26 -4.13 30.38 71.33
N ARG A 27 -3.01 30.93 71.79
CA ARG A 27 -2.11 31.74 70.94
C ARG A 27 -1.44 30.96 69.79
N LEU A 28 -0.99 29.70 70.10
CA LEU A 28 -0.33 28.86 69.10
C LEU A 28 -1.33 28.39 68.03
N LEU A 29 -2.48 27.84 68.44
CA LEU A 29 -3.51 27.33 67.55
C LEU A 29 -4.19 28.48 66.79
N GLY A 30 -4.36 29.67 67.37
CA GLY A 30 -4.85 30.85 66.73
C GLY A 30 -3.93 31.33 65.57
N ARG A 31 -2.59 31.27 65.77
CA ARG A 31 -1.63 31.59 64.73
C ARG A 31 -1.64 30.57 63.58
N ILE A 32 -1.70 29.26 63.91
CA ILE A 32 -1.82 28.20 62.91
C ILE A 32 -3.14 28.34 62.13
N GLY A 33 -4.23 28.64 62.83
CA GLY A 33 -5.52 28.90 62.23
C GLY A 33 -5.51 30.08 61.26
N MET A 34 -4.87 31.20 61.67
CA MET A 34 -4.73 32.38 60.85
C MET A 34 -3.91 32.09 59.54
N VAL A 35 -2.84 31.29 59.65
CA VAL A 35 -2.09 30.84 58.48
C VAL A 35 -2.96 30.01 57.57
N GLY A 36 -3.77 29.10 58.10
CA GLY A 36 -4.71 28.27 57.31
C GLY A 36 -5.76 29.09 56.58
N VAL A 37 -6.30 30.14 57.25
CA VAL A 37 -7.28 31.07 56.67
C VAL A 37 -6.70 31.90 55.53
N VAL A 38 -5.39 32.23 55.56
CA VAL A 38 -4.73 32.99 54.50
C VAL A 38 -4.26 32.06 53.37
N VAL A 39 -3.59 30.96 53.73
CA VAL A 39 -2.98 30.05 52.75
C VAL A 39 -4.05 29.24 51.99
N GLY A 40 -5.13 28.86 52.65
CA GLY A 40 -6.21 28.07 52.03
C GLY A 40 -6.82 28.74 50.78
N PRO A 41 -7.32 29.98 50.88
CA PRO A 41 -7.84 30.73 49.73
C PRO A 41 -6.79 30.95 48.64
N ILE A 42 -5.53 31.19 48.97
CA ILE A 42 -4.43 31.33 48.01
C ILE A 42 -4.26 30.04 47.20
N LEU A 43 -4.25 28.90 47.84
CA LEU A 43 -4.15 27.61 47.18
C LEU A 43 -5.38 27.30 46.31
N VAL A 44 -6.59 27.65 46.77
CA VAL A 44 -7.80 27.55 45.96
C VAL A 44 -7.68 28.45 44.72
N PHE A 45 -7.27 29.70 44.90
CA PHE A 45 -7.07 30.63 43.80
C PHE A 45 -6.00 30.13 42.82
N ALA A 46 -4.87 29.63 43.31
CA ALA A 46 -3.83 29.04 42.44
C ALA A 46 -4.34 27.83 41.67
N SER A 47 -5.28 27.06 42.20
CA SER A 47 -5.90 25.92 41.47
C SER A 47 -6.89 26.33 40.38
N THR A 48 -7.31 27.61 40.32
CA THR A 48 -8.14 28.13 39.24
C THR A 48 -7.32 28.42 37.95
N LEU A 49 -6.01 28.55 38.09
CA LEU A 49 -5.13 28.86 37.01
C LEU A 49 -4.84 27.59 36.19
N THR A 50 -5.02 27.67 34.87
CA THR A 50 -4.71 26.60 33.95
C THR A 50 -3.96 27.18 32.75
N ILE A 51 -2.85 26.55 32.40
CA ILE A 51 -2.07 26.87 31.20
C ILE A 51 -2.32 25.76 30.20
N VAL A 52 -2.81 26.11 29.02
CA VAL A 52 -3.00 25.19 27.92
C VAL A 52 -1.81 25.31 26.97
N ALA A 53 -1.18 24.19 26.67
CA ALA A 53 0.00 24.14 25.83
C ALA A 53 -0.34 24.52 24.35
N PRO A 54 0.61 25.08 23.59
CA PRO A 54 0.41 25.37 22.19
C PRO A 54 0.09 24.10 21.39
N GLY A 55 -0.95 24.17 20.54
CA GLY A 55 -1.42 23.03 19.75
C GLY A 55 -2.31 22.05 20.51
N GLU A 56 -2.79 22.45 21.67
CA GLU A 56 -3.78 21.72 22.46
C GLU A 56 -5.00 22.62 22.77
N VAL A 57 -6.13 21.98 22.96
CA VAL A 57 -7.36 22.61 23.47
C VAL A 57 -7.77 21.88 24.72
N ALA A 58 -8.06 22.63 25.77
CA ALA A 58 -8.49 22.07 27.03
C ALA A 58 -10.01 22.09 27.15
N VAL A 59 -10.63 20.94 27.41
CA VAL A 59 -12.06 20.82 27.69
C VAL A 59 -12.25 20.70 29.21
N PRO A 60 -12.78 21.76 29.88
CA PRO A 60 -13.11 21.67 31.30
C PRO A 60 -14.38 20.84 31.47
N VAL A 61 -14.36 19.90 32.39
CA VAL A 61 -15.52 19.05 32.75
C VAL A 61 -15.92 19.36 34.20
N LEU A 62 -17.07 19.99 34.35
CA LEU A 62 -17.62 20.34 35.68
C LEU A 62 -18.81 19.44 35.98
N PHE A 63 -18.70 18.64 37.05
CA PHE A 63 -19.72 17.68 37.48
C PHE A 63 -20.28 16.78 36.37
N GLY A 64 -19.41 16.35 35.45
CA GLY A 64 -19.77 15.52 34.29
C GLY A 64 -20.23 16.29 33.06
N ALA A 65 -20.41 17.61 33.13
CA ALA A 65 -20.77 18.44 31.98
C ALA A 65 -19.52 19.07 31.36
N ALA A 66 -19.29 18.82 30.05
CA ALA A 66 -18.23 19.47 29.29
C ALA A 66 -18.59 20.93 29.06
N GLN A 67 -17.70 21.83 29.45
CA GLN A 67 -17.79 23.28 29.25
C GLN A 67 -17.22 23.68 27.89
N PRO A 68 -17.41 24.91 27.43
CA PRO A 68 -16.75 25.44 26.24
C PRO A 68 -15.23 25.19 26.28
N PRO A 69 -14.61 24.89 25.12
CA PRO A 69 -13.19 24.61 25.07
C PRO A 69 -12.37 25.86 25.40
N LEU A 70 -11.24 25.67 26.04
CA LEU A 70 -10.24 26.71 26.32
C LEU A 70 -9.12 26.55 25.30
N GLU A 71 -8.87 27.60 24.54
CA GLU A 71 -7.77 27.65 23.56
C GLU A 71 -6.41 27.66 24.26
N GLU A 72 -5.34 27.71 23.49
CA GLU A 72 -3.99 27.83 24.03
C GLU A 72 -3.80 29.12 24.84
N GLY A 73 -2.98 29.03 25.87
CA GLY A 73 -2.64 30.16 26.73
C GLY A 73 -3.08 30.01 28.17
N PHE A 74 -3.23 31.16 28.83
CA PHE A 74 -3.55 31.25 30.26
C PHE A 74 -5.05 31.49 30.47
N HIS A 75 -5.68 30.61 31.24
CA HIS A 75 -7.11 30.67 31.53
C HIS A 75 -7.42 30.53 33.02
N LEU A 76 -8.44 31.29 33.45
CA LEU A 76 -9.07 31.06 34.73
C LEU A 76 -10.24 30.09 34.56
N ARG A 77 -10.18 28.97 35.28
CA ARG A 77 -11.26 27.96 35.27
C ARG A 77 -11.89 27.77 36.64
N ASN A 78 -13.06 27.17 36.65
CA ASN A 78 -13.65 26.71 37.89
C ASN A 78 -12.72 25.67 38.53
N PRO A 79 -12.32 25.86 39.81
CA PRO A 79 -11.41 24.96 40.48
C PRO A 79 -11.94 23.53 40.62
N PHE A 80 -13.25 23.31 40.57
CA PHE A 80 -13.88 21.99 40.66
C PHE A 80 -13.96 21.28 39.28
N ALA A 81 -13.64 21.99 38.18
CA ALA A 81 -13.64 21.36 36.88
C ALA A 81 -12.36 20.53 36.64
N SER A 82 -12.50 19.31 36.20
CA SER A 82 -11.40 18.55 35.64
C SER A 82 -11.12 18.99 34.20
N VAL A 83 -9.86 19.04 33.79
CA VAL A 83 -9.47 19.46 32.45
C VAL A 83 -9.01 18.25 31.66
N ARG A 84 -9.47 18.16 30.41
CA ARG A 84 -9.00 17.16 29.43
C ARG A 84 -8.37 17.90 28.27
N ALA A 85 -7.08 17.74 28.08
CA ALA A 85 -6.37 18.28 26.91
C ALA A 85 -6.60 17.35 25.71
N LEU A 86 -6.89 17.95 24.57
CA LEU A 86 -7.04 17.31 23.28
C LEU A 86 -6.10 18.00 22.28
N SER A 87 -5.35 17.25 21.49
CA SER A 87 -4.48 17.80 20.48
C SER A 87 -5.29 18.32 19.31
N VAL A 88 -4.98 19.55 18.87
CA VAL A 88 -5.52 20.16 17.64
C VAL A 88 -4.47 20.20 16.53
N ARG A 89 -3.30 19.62 16.78
CA ARG A 89 -2.27 19.47 15.75
C ARG A 89 -2.69 18.43 14.74
N THR A 90 -2.20 18.56 13.52
CA THR A 90 -2.35 17.52 12.51
C THR A 90 -1.77 16.20 13.04
N GLN A 91 -2.57 15.18 12.97
CA GLN A 91 -2.25 13.81 13.33
C GLN A 91 -2.29 12.96 12.07
N GLU A 92 -1.55 11.87 12.06
CA GLU A 92 -1.58 10.91 10.96
C GLU A 92 -2.28 9.63 11.39
N SER A 93 -2.95 9.00 10.45
CA SER A 93 -3.45 7.64 10.55
C SER A 93 -2.97 6.88 9.33
N THR A 94 -1.96 6.05 9.52
CA THR A 94 -1.32 5.27 8.46
C THR A 94 -1.78 3.82 8.53
N TYR A 95 -2.28 3.33 7.39
CA TYR A 95 -2.74 1.97 7.17
C TYR A 95 -1.77 1.31 6.19
N THR A 96 -0.93 0.41 6.65
CA THR A 96 0.12 -0.25 5.86
C THR A 96 0.38 -1.65 6.38
N ASP A 97 0.90 -2.51 5.50
CA ASP A 97 1.40 -3.84 5.85
C ASP A 97 2.92 -3.83 6.13
N THR A 98 3.56 -2.68 5.97
CA THR A 98 5.00 -2.52 6.24
C THR A 98 5.25 -2.56 7.74
N ALA A 99 6.01 -3.55 8.20
CA ALA A 99 6.39 -3.68 9.60
C ALA A 99 7.20 -2.46 10.08
N GLY A 100 6.85 -1.94 11.25
CA GLY A 100 7.50 -0.76 11.85
C GLY A 100 6.92 0.57 11.42
N GLU A 101 5.95 0.60 10.50
CA GLU A 101 5.23 1.81 10.09
C GLU A 101 3.76 1.75 10.54
N GLY A 102 3.16 2.93 10.74
CA GLY A 102 1.77 3.08 11.12
C GLY A 102 1.50 2.91 12.61
N GLU A 103 0.22 3.02 12.99
CA GLU A 103 -0.22 3.00 14.39
C GLU A 103 -0.14 1.62 15.03
N GLN A 104 -0.18 0.57 14.23
CA GLN A 104 -0.06 -0.83 14.66
C GLN A 104 1.18 -1.46 14.05
N ALA A 105 2.35 -0.91 14.39
CA ALA A 105 3.65 -1.35 13.88
C ALA A 105 3.90 -2.87 13.99
N ASP A 106 3.18 -3.55 14.90
CA ASP A 106 3.31 -4.99 15.13
C ASP A 106 2.36 -5.84 14.27
N ARG A 107 1.46 -5.22 13.49
CA ARG A 107 0.46 -5.95 12.70
C ARG A 107 0.25 -5.29 11.35
N ALA A 108 0.07 -6.13 10.33
CA ALA A 108 -0.44 -5.71 9.04
C ALA A 108 -1.80 -5.03 9.19
N ASP A 109 -1.91 -3.75 8.80
CA ASP A 109 -3.10 -2.92 8.97
C ASP A 109 -3.57 -2.28 7.66
N ALA A 110 -3.02 -2.69 6.50
CA ALA A 110 -3.49 -2.26 5.19
C ALA A 110 -4.99 -2.55 5.01
N ILE A 111 -5.66 -1.69 4.27
CA ILE A 111 -7.10 -1.79 4.07
C ILE A 111 -7.39 -2.74 2.92
N THR A 112 -8.02 -3.88 3.20
CA THR A 112 -8.53 -4.75 2.14
C THR A 112 -9.83 -4.19 1.58
N ALA A 113 -9.86 -3.99 0.27
CA ALA A 113 -11.00 -3.50 -0.50
C ALA A 113 -11.29 -4.40 -1.70
N VAL A 114 -12.42 -4.20 -2.34
CA VAL A 114 -12.79 -4.91 -3.57
C VAL A 114 -12.99 -3.87 -4.66
N SER A 115 -12.34 -4.04 -5.80
CA SER A 115 -12.46 -3.15 -6.95
C SER A 115 -13.77 -3.36 -7.71
N LEU A 116 -14.09 -2.48 -8.67
CA LEU A 116 -15.27 -2.57 -9.53
C LEU A 116 -15.40 -3.93 -10.24
N GLU A 117 -14.31 -4.59 -10.56
CA GLU A 117 -14.23 -5.89 -11.22
C GLU A 117 -14.19 -7.08 -10.25
N ASN A 118 -14.57 -6.87 -8.99
CA ASN A 118 -14.52 -7.84 -7.89
C ASN A 118 -13.09 -8.38 -7.58
N ALA A 119 -12.06 -7.62 -7.92
CA ALA A 119 -10.69 -7.96 -7.56
C ALA A 119 -10.40 -7.52 -6.12
N ALA A 120 -9.94 -8.44 -5.28
CA ALA A 120 -9.52 -8.15 -3.93
C ALA A 120 -8.15 -7.45 -3.94
N VAL A 121 -8.09 -6.25 -3.38
CA VAL A 121 -6.91 -5.39 -3.36
C VAL A 121 -6.58 -4.95 -1.95
N ARG A 122 -5.30 -4.73 -1.69
CA ARG A 122 -4.79 -4.10 -0.46
C ARG A 122 -4.42 -2.67 -0.76
N VAL A 123 -4.89 -1.77 0.07
CA VAL A 123 -4.67 -0.32 -0.07
C VAL A 123 -3.86 0.16 1.12
N GLU A 124 -2.72 0.74 0.83
CA GLU A 124 -1.88 1.43 1.80
C GLU A 124 -2.08 2.93 1.66
N ILE A 125 -2.46 3.58 2.76
CA ILE A 125 -2.83 4.98 2.77
C ILE A 125 -2.46 5.65 4.09
N THR A 126 -2.01 6.90 4.01
CA THR A 126 -1.83 7.80 5.15
C THR A 126 -2.84 8.93 5.05
N ILE A 127 -3.59 9.15 6.11
CA ILE A 127 -4.61 10.19 6.23
C ILE A 127 -4.13 11.18 7.28
N LEU A 128 -3.99 12.44 6.88
CA LEU A 128 -3.66 13.55 7.76
C LEU A 128 -4.96 14.25 8.16
N TRP A 129 -5.15 14.43 9.45
CA TRP A 129 -6.37 15.00 10.00
C TRP A 129 -6.10 15.72 11.33
N HIS A 130 -6.98 16.64 11.70
CA HIS A 130 -6.93 17.30 13.00
C HIS A 130 -8.30 17.51 13.62
N LEU A 131 -8.31 17.72 14.94
CA LEU A 131 -9.51 18.11 15.68
C LEU A 131 -9.73 19.62 15.55
N VAL A 132 -10.92 20.01 15.14
CA VAL A 132 -11.30 21.44 15.13
C VAL A 132 -11.47 21.93 16.57
N GLY A 133 -10.64 22.89 17.00
CA GLY A 133 -10.55 23.34 18.40
C GLY A 133 -11.90 23.81 18.98
N SER A 134 -12.68 24.56 18.22
CA SER A 134 -14.01 25.04 18.64
C SER A 134 -15.00 23.90 18.90
N GLU A 135 -14.81 22.75 18.26
CA GLU A 135 -15.67 21.57 18.35
C GLU A 135 -15.23 20.55 19.41
N ALA A 136 -14.09 20.79 20.05
CA ALA A 136 -13.47 19.86 20.98
C ALA A 136 -14.42 19.40 22.12
N SER A 137 -15.24 20.32 22.66
CA SER A 137 -16.22 19.97 23.69
C SER A 137 -17.34 19.07 23.18
N ARG A 138 -17.76 19.22 21.92
CA ARG A 138 -18.76 18.38 21.28
C ARG A 138 -18.19 16.99 21.02
N VAL A 139 -16.98 16.93 20.46
CA VAL A 139 -16.27 15.67 20.23
C VAL A 139 -16.05 14.91 21.53
N TYR A 140 -15.59 15.62 22.57
CA TYR A 140 -15.36 14.99 23.87
C TYR A 140 -16.65 14.43 24.49
N ARG A 141 -17.78 15.13 24.38
CA ARG A 141 -19.08 14.65 24.89
C ARG A 141 -19.58 13.42 24.15
N ALA A 142 -19.39 13.39 22.83
CA ALA A 142 -19.90 12.29 22.01
C ALA A 142 -19.02 11.05 22.05
N LEU A 143 -17.69 11.23 22.07
CA LEU A 143 -16.71 10.17 21.77
C LEU A 143 -15.66 10.00 22.89
N GLY A 144 -15.55 10.96 23.82
CA GLY A 144 -14.48 10.96 24.82
C GLY A 144 -13.12 11.29 24.23
N THR A 145 -12.06 10.73 24.81
CA THR A 145 -10.68 10.87 24.33
C THR A 145 -10.30 9.85 23.26
N GLY A 146 -11.12 8.80 23.08
CA GLY A 146 -10.87 7.70 22.14
C GLY A 146 -11.45 7.90 20.74
N TYR A 147 -11.75 9.14 20.32
CA TYR A 147 -12.38 9.46 19.05
C TYR A 147 -11.60 8.95 17.81
N ARG A 148 -10.28 8.79 17.93
CA ARG A 148 -9.43 8.19 16.89
C ARG A 148 -9.87 6.76 16.56
N ASP A 149 -9.96 5.90 17.55
CA ASP A 149 -10.30 4.49 17.37
C ASP A 149 -11.79 4.28 17.07
N VAL A 150 -12.65 5.16 17.60
CA VAL A 150 -14.11 5.04 17.47
C VAL A 150 -14.62 5.60 16.15
N ILE A 151 -14.03 6.67 15.64
CA ILE A 151 -14.50 7.36 14.43
C ILE A 151 -13.45 7.34 13.31
N VAL A 152 -12.22 7.81 13.58
CA VAL A 152 -11.25 8.01 12.50
C VAL A 152 -10.95 6.70 11.81
N ARG A 153 -10.60 5.65 12.56
CA ARG A 153 -10.25 4.34 11.97
C ARG A 153 -11.39 3.69 11.17
N PRO A 154 -12.60 3.50 11.71
CA PRO A 154 -13.66 2.83 10.96
C PRO A 154 -14.17 3.64 9.76
N VAL A 155 -14.27 4.97 9.90
CA VAL A 155 -14.71 5.85 8.81
C VAL A 155 -13.68 5.86 7.68
N SER A 156 -12.38 5.96 8.00
CA SER A 156 -11.30 5.88 7.00
C SER A 156 -11.34 4.58 6.22
N ARG A 157 -11.51 3.44 6.93
CA ARG A 157 -11.63 2.13 6.26
C ARG A 157 -12.86 2.01 5.37
N SER A 158 -14.00 2.60 5.78
CA SER A 158 -15.21 2.60 4.96
C SER A 158 -15.00 3.45 3.72
N ALA A 159 -14.56 4.70 3.87
CA ALA A 159 -14.34 5.63 2.76
C ALA A 159 -13.40 5.04 1.69
N VAL A 160 -12.30 4.41 2.11
CA VAL A 160 -11.36 3.76 1.19
C VAL A 160 -12.03 2.61 0.43
N ARG A 161 -12.78 1.73 1.11
CA ARG A 161 -13.47 0.62 0.47
C ARG A 161 -14.54 1.09 -0.53
N ASP A 162 -15.32 2.08 -0.12
CA ASP A 162 -16.42 2.62 -0.93
C ASP A 162 -15.88 3.31 -2.19
N CYS A 163 -14.79 4.05 -2.09
CA CYS A 163 -14.15 4.68 -3.24
C CYS A 163 -13.48 3.65 -4.16
N ILE A 164 -12.69 2.71 -3.61
CA ILE A 164 -12.02 1.68 -4.42
C ILE A 164 -13.02 0.83 -5.21
N SER A 165 -14.20 0.57 -4.65
CA SER A 165 -15.24 -0.23 -5.34
C SER A 165 -15.76 0.40 -6.62
N GLN A 166 -15.55 1.69 -6.84
CA GLN A 166 -16.01 2.44 -8.02
C GLN A 166 -15.00 2.40 -9.17
N TYR A 167 -13.77 1.94 -8.92
CA TYR A 167 -12.67 1.96 -9.89
C TYR A 167 -12.18 0.56 -10.20
N ARG A 168 -11.68 0.38 -11.44
CA ARG A 168 -10.95 -0.83 -11.83
C ARG A 168 -9.56 -0.82 -11.22
N PHE A 169 -9.09 -1.96 -10.75
CA PHE A 169 -7.78 -2.11 -10.07
C PHE A 169 -6.63 -1.46 -10.87
N GLU A 170 -6.49 -1.82 -12.15
CA GLU A 170 -5.40 -1.31 -12.99
C GLU A 170 -5.46 0.22 -13.17
N LEU A 171 -6.66 0.79 -13.31
CA LEU A 171 -6.85 2.22 -13.49
C LEU A 171 -6.66 2.98 -12.17
N ALA A 172 -7.16 2.44 -11.07
CA ALA A 172 -6.98 3.00 -9.72
C ALA A 172 -5.50 3.10 -9.33
N ARG A 173 -4.70 2.13 -9.78
CA ARG A 173 -3.26 2.11 -9.54
C ARG A 173 -2.48 3.08 -10.43
N THR A 174 -2.99 3.39 -11.60
CA THR A 174 -2.28 4.16 -12.64
C THR A 174 -2.92 5.51 -12.92
N SER A 175 -3.76 5.59 -13.94
CA SER A 175 -4.27 6.85 -14.50
C SER A 175 -5.36 7.52 -13.65
N GLN A 176 -6.15 6.74 -12.91
CA GLN A 176 -7.25 7.25 -12.08
C GLN A 176 -6.89 7.38 -10.60
N ARG A 177 -5.62 7.22 -10.24
CA ARG A 177 -5.15 7.39 -8.86
C ARG A 177 -5.53 8.74 -8.24
N PRO A 178 -5.39 9.89 -8.92
CA PRO A 178 -5.82 11.18 -8.38
C PRO A 178 -7.34 11.28 -8.15
N ASP A 179 -8.14 10.56 -8.96
CA ASP A 179 -9.59 10.54 -8.79
C ASP A 179 -9.99 9.70 -7.58
N VAL A 180 -9.29 8.59 -7.32
CA VAL A 180 -9.45 7.79 -6.11
C VAL A 180 -9.09 8.59 -4.86
N GLU A 181 -7.96 9.31 -4.87
CA GLU A 181 -7.56 10.19 -3.76
C GLU A 181 -8.62 11.26 -3.48
N ARG A 182 -9.12 11.92 -4.52
CA ARG A 182 -10.19 12.92 -4.40
C ARG A 182 -11.48 12.32 -3.85
N CYS A 183 -11.90 11.15 -4.35
CA CYS A 183 -13.08 10.46 -3.83
C CYS A 183 -12.96 10.17 -2.33
N ILE A 184 -11.79 9.68 -1.89
CA ILE A 184 -11.56 9.38 -0.47
C ILE A 184 -11.57 10.68 0.35
N GLU A 185 -10.95 11.74 -0.13
CA GLU A 185 -10.90 13.04 0.54
C GLU A 185 -12.31 13.64 0.71
N GLU A 186 -13.11 13.63 -0.35
CA GLU A 186 -14.49 14.13 -0.32
C GLU A 186 -15.35 13.30 0.63
N SER A 187 -15.24 11.96 0.58
CA SER A 187 -15.95 11.05 1.47
C SER A 187 -15.58 11.26 2.92
N LEU A 188 -14.28 11.36 3.23
CA LEU A 188 -13.79 11.62 4.59
C LEU A 188 -14.19 13.00 5.08
N THR A 189 -14.10 14.03 4.26
CA THR A 189 -14.51 15.39 4.62
C THR A 189 -15.99 15.42 4.96
N GLY A 190 -16.84 14.75 4.16
CA GLY A 190 -18.27 14.63 4.41
C GLY A 190 -18.61 13.97 5.75
N GLU A 191 -17.79 13.03 6.20
CA GLU A 191 -17.99 12.30 7.45
C GLU A 191 -17.32 12.96 8.67
N PHE A 192 -16.16 13.61 8.48
CA PHE A 192 -15.36 14.17 9.57
C PHE A 192 -15.86 15.54 10.01
N VAL A 193 -16.19 16.44 9.06
CA VAL A 193 -16.61 17.80 9.36
C VAL A 193 -17.85 17.86 10.28
N PRO A 194 -18.92 17.08 10.04
CA PRO A 194 -20.07 17.05 10.96
C PRO A 194 -19.71 16.57 12.35
N ARG A 195 -18.60 15.83 12.50
CA ARG A 195 -18.12 15.28 13.77
C ARG A 195 -17.03 16.13 14.44
N GLY A 196 -16.69 17.30 13.87
CA GLY A 196 -15.70 18.23 14.43
C GLY A 196 -14.25 17.86 14.16
N LEU A 197 -14.01 17.07 13.13
CA LEU A 197 -12.69 16.74 12.60
C LEU A 197 -12.50 17.37 11.23
N ALA A 198 -11.27 17.64 10.83
CA ALA A 198 -10.95 18.12 9.50
C ALA A 198 -9.88 17.22 8.86
N VAL A 199 -9.95 17.04 7.55
CA VAL A 199 -8.94 16.34 6.74
C VAL A 199 -7.96 17.38 6.24
N ASP A 200 -6.67 17.17 6.50
CA ASP A 200 -5.57 18.04 6.04
C ASP A 200 -4.98 17.55 4.72
N GLY A 201 -5.09 16.25 4.46
CA GLY A 201 -4.62 15.65 3.24
C GLY A 201 -4.64 14.13 3.28
N ILE A 202 -4.51 13.55 2.10
CA ILE A 202 -4.47 12.10 1.90
C ILE A 202 -3.25 11.76 1.06
N GLN A 203 -2.59 10.70 1.43
CA GLN A 203 -1.46 10.15 0.69
C GLN A 203 -1.76 8.67 0.43
N LEU A 204 -2.22 8.37 -0.76
CA LEU A 204 -2.36 7.00 -1.22
C LEU A 204 -0.95 6.46 -1.50
N ARG A 205 -0.49 5.46 -0.76
CA ARG A 205 0.87 4.91 -0.85
C ARG A 205 0.97 3.85 -1.92
N ASP A 206 0.18 2.79 -1.79
CA ASP A 206 0.12 1.70 -2.76
C ASP A 206 -1.29 1.10 -2.84
N ILE A 207 -1.59 0.52 -4.02
CA ILE A 207 -2.74 -0.34 -4.25
C ILE A 207 -2.19 -1.65 -4.83
N ALA A 208 -2.07 -2.66 -4.00
CA ALA A 208 -1.50 -3.95 -4.36
C ALA A 208 -2.59 -5.02 -4.56
N ALA A 209 -2.36 -5.93 -5.48
CA ALA A 209 -3.17 -7.14 -5.58
C ALA A 209 -2.97 -8.02 -4.34
N THR A 210 -4.03 -8.68 -3.87
CA THR A 210 -3.86 -9.75 -2.88
C THR A 210 -3.08 -10.93 -3.48
N PRO A 211 -2.42 -11.77 -2.67
CA PRO A 211 -1.67 -12.92 -3.20
C PRO A 211 -2.50 -13.85 -4.09
N GLU A 212 -3.79 -14.03 -3.77
CA GLU A 212 -4.73 -14.84 -4.56
C GLU A 212 -5.03 -14.20 -5.92
N LEU A 213 -5.22 -12.87 -5.95
CA LEU A 213 -5.42 -12.14 -7.20
C LEU A 213 -4.13 -12.15 -8.04
N GLN A 214 -2.98 -11.94 -7.42
CA GLN A 214 -1.69 -12.00 -8.08
C GLN A 214 -1.48 -13.35 -8.78
N ALA A 215 -1.71 -14.45 -8.07
CA ALA A 215 -1.62 -15.81 -8.64
C ALA A 215 -2.59 -16.01 -9.82
N SER A 216 -3.81 -15.47 -9.74
CA SER A 216 -4.80 -15.55 -10.80
C SER A 216 -4.38 -14.76 -12.05
N ILE A 217 -3.81 -13.57 -11.86
CA ILE A 217 -3.28 -12.74 -12.96
C ILE A 217 -2.11 -13.45 -13.63
N GLU A 218 -1.18 -14.01 -12.87
CA GLU A 218 -0.04 -14.76 -13.38
C GLU A 218 -0.47 -15.99 -14.18
N ALA A 219 -1.42 -16.77 -13.65
CA ALA A 219 -1.96 -17.93 -14.34
C ALA A 219 -2.66 -17.56 -15.66
N LYS A 220 -3.43 -16.47 -15.68
CA LYS A 220 -4.08 -15.95 -16.90
C LYS A 220 -3.05 -15.52 -17.93
N LEU A 221 -2.05 -14.73 -17.51
CA LEU A 221 -0.98 -14.27 -18.40
C LEU A 221 -0.20 -15.45 -19.00
N GLN A 222 0.09 -16.46 -18.20
CA GLN A 222 0.76 -17.68 -18.68
C GLN A 222 -0.09 -18.42 -19.70
N ALA A 223 -1.40 -18.59 -19.46
CA ALA A 223 -2.31 -19.23 -20.39
C ALA A 223 -2.42 -18.44 -21.72
N GLU A 224 -2.46 -17.11 -21.67
CA GLU A 224 -2.45 -16.26 -22.87
C GLU A 224 -1.16 -16.40 -23.67
N GLN A 225 -0.01 -16.41 -22.99
CA GLN A 225 1.29 -16.63 -23.63
C GLN A 225 1.40 -18.02 -24.27
N ASP A 226 0.90 -19.05 -23.59
CA ASP A 226 0.91 -20.41 -24.11
C ASP A 226 -0.02 -20.55 -25.32
N ALA A 227 -1.18 -19.89 -25.34
CA ALA A 227 -2.06 -19.82 -26.49
C ALA A 227 -1.38 -19.12 -27.69
N GLN A 228 -0.73 -17.98 -27.43
CA GLN A 228 0.04 -17.29 -28.48
C GLN A 228 1.18 -18.16 -29.03
N ARG A 229 1.94 -18.81 -28.15
CA ARG A 229 3.00 -19.73 -28.59
C ARG A 229 2.46 -20.91 -29.41
N ALA A 230 1.28 -21.40 -29.08
CA ALA A 230 0.62 -22.46 -29.84
C ALA A 230 0.22 -21.97 -31.24
N GLN A 231 -0.32 -20.73 -31.35
CA GLN A 231 -0.63 -20.10 -32.62
C GLN A 231 0.64 -19.93 -33.51
N PHE A 232 1.70 -19.34 -32.94
CA PHE A 232 2.97 -19.20 -33.68
C PHE A 232 3.54 -20.52 -34.19
N ARG A 233 3.47 -21.58 -33.33
CA ARG A 233 3.91 -22.93 -33.77
C ARG A 233 3.04 -23.47 -34.91
N GLN A 234 1.73 -23.25 -34.85
CA GLN A 234 0.82 -23.66 -35.92
C GLN A 234 1.10 -22.90 -37.25
N ASP A 235 1.31 -21.61 -37.16
CA ASP A 235 1.64 -20.79 -38.34
C ASP A 235 3.01 -21.15 -38.91
N GLN A 236 4.00 -21.38 -38.06
CA GLN A 236 5.32 -21.89 -38.48
C GLN A 236 5.20 -23.25 -39.20
N ALA A 237 4.44 -24.18 -38.62
CA ALA A 237 4.22 -25.49 -39.28
C ALA A 237 3.51 -25.38 -40.62
N ARG A 238 2.59 -24.44 -40.79
CA ARG A 238 1.95 -24.13 -42.10
C ARG A 238 2.94 -23.57 -43.11
N ILE A 239 3.76 -22.62 -42.68
CA ILE A 239 4.81 -22.01 -43.52
C ILE A 239 5.82 -23.09 -43.95
N ASP A 240 6.28 -23.91 -43.00
CA ASP A 240 7.23 -24.99 -43.30
C ASP A 240 6.65 -26.03 -44.26
N ALA A 241 5.37 -26.39 -44.09
CA ALA A 241 4.69 -27.28 -45.03
C ALA A 241 4.55 -26.66 -46.40
N ALA A 242 4.15 -25.39 -46.51
CA ALA A 242 4.07 -24.68 -47.77
C ALA A 242 5.44 -24.54 -48.46
N THR A 243 6.47 -24.23 -47.69
CA THR A 243 7.85 -24.16 -48.18
C THR A 243 8.30 -25.50 -48.75
N ARG A 244 8.05 -26.62 -48.05
CA ARG A 244 8.38 -27.97 -48.55
C ARG A 244 7.69 -28.27 -49.90
N VAL A 245 6.41 -27.93 -50.01
CA VAL A 245 5.66 -28.12 -51.30
C VAL A 245 6.25 -27.29 -52.42
N ILE A 246 6.57 -26.02 -52.12
CA ILE A 246 7.19 -25.13 -53.11
C ILE A 246 8.57 -25.65 -53.54
N THR A 247 9.39 -26.05 -52.57
CA THR A 247 10.74 -26.57 -52.84
C THR A 247 10.66 -27.86 -53.66
N ALA A 248 9.79 -28.80 -53.26
CA ALA A 248 9.61 -30.05 -54.02
C ALA A 248 9.06 -29.80 -55.44
N GLY A 249 8.16 -28.85 -55.60
CA GLY A 249 7.68 -28.43 -56.90
C GLY A 249 8.78 -27.82 -57.79
N ALA A 250 9.58 -26.93 -57.21
CA ALA A 250 10.71 -26.31 -57.93
C ALA A 250 11.80 -27.35 -58.32
N GLU A 251 12.08 -28.32 -57.41
CA GLU A 251 13.00 -29.42 -57.71
C GLU A 251 12.49 -30.34 -58.82
N ALA A 252 11.18 -30.64 -58.80
CA ALA A 252 10.57 -31.47 -59.85
C ALA A 252 10.61 -30.73 -61.22
N GLU A 253 10.30 -29.45 -61.24
CA GLU A 253 10.40 -28.63 -62.46
C GLU A 253 11.85 -28.52 -62.97
N ALA A 254 12.79 -28.27 -62.06
CA ALA A 254 14.21 -28.24 -62.43
C ALA A 254 14.70 -29.59 -62.99
N ASN A 255 14.30 -30.69 -62.36
CA ASN A 255 14.64 -32.03 -62.84
C ASN A 255 14.01 -32.34 -64.21
N GLN A 256 12.77 -31.85 -64.48
CA GLN A 256 12.13 -32.00 -65.76
C GLN A 256 12.88 -31.21 -66.89
N LEU A 257 13.23 -29.94 -66.59
CA LEU A 257 14.00 -29.10 -67.46
C LEU A 257 15.39 -29.70 -67.81
N ILE A 258 16.04 -30.29 -66.78
CA ILE A 258 17.31 -31.02 -66.98
C ILE A 258 17.08 -32.24 -67.89
N ALA A 259 16.03 -33.04 -67.58
CA ALA A 259 15.73 -34.23 -68.37
C ALA A 259 15.42 -33.89 -69.88
N GLU A 260 14.70 -32.79 -70.12
CA GLU A 260 14.40 -32.29 -71.47
C GLU A 260 15.65 -31.74 -72.21
N SER A 261 16.61 -31.20 -71.47
CA SER A 261 17.85 -30.62 -72.01
C SER A 261 18.97 -31.65 -72.20
N LEU A 262 18.87 -32.82 -71.61
CA LEU A 262 19.89 -33.88 -71.63
C LEU A 262 19.82 -34.63 -72.98
N THR A 263 20.68 -34.21 -73.94
CA THR A 263 20.99 -35.06 -75.09
C THR A 263 22.02 -36.14 -74.73
N PRO A 264 22.06 -37.29 -75.46
CA PRO A 264 23.06 -38.36 -75.22
C PRO A 264 24.50 -37.86 -75.16
N ASP A 265 24.84 -36.86 -75.97
CA ASP A 265 26.19 -36.25 -76.05
C ASP A 265 26.49 -35.40 -74.76
N LEU A 266 25.53 -34.66 -74.24
CA LEU A 266 25.65 -33.91 -73.01
C LEU A 266 25.77 -34.81 -71.79
N LEU A 267 25.08 -35.94 -71.76
CA LEU A 267 25.22 -36.94 -70.67
C LEU A 267 26.65 -37.50 -70.63
N GLN A 268 27.23 -37.82 -71.75
CA GLN A 268 28.63 -38.27 -71.84
C GLN A 268 29.60 -37.20 -71.31
N LEU A 269 29.41 -35.94 -71.69
CA LEU A 269 30.24 -34.80 -71.24
C LEU A 269 30.13 -34.62 -69.71
N ARG A 270 28.94 -34.70 -69.12
CA ARG A 270 28.70 -34.59 -67.69
C ARG A 270 29.27 -35.76 -66.91
N ILE A 271 29.25 -36.96 -67.46
CA ILE A 271 29.88 -38.11 -66.80
C ILE A 271 31.41 -37.93 -66.74
N VAL A 272 32.00 -37.40 -67.87
CA VAL A 272 33.44 -37.11 -67.94
C VAL A 272 33.83 -35.99 -66.95
N GLU A 273 33.05 -34.92 -66.88
CA GLU A 273 33.28 -33.83 -65.92
C GLU A 273 33.13 -34.31 -64.39
N ALA A 274 32.12 -35.13 -64.14
CA ALA A 274 31.89 -35.65 -62.76
C ALA A 274 32.94 -36.65 -62.25
N LEU A 275 33.63 -37.33 -63.19
CA LEU A 275 34.69 -38.30 -62.95
C LEU A 275 36.05 -37.66 -62.63
N GLY A 276 36.25 -36.34 -62.93
CA GLY A 276 37.48 -35.61 -62.63
C GLY A 276 38.74 -36.27 -63.21
N ASP A 277 39.88 -35.58 -63.13
CA ASP A 277 41.16 -35.99 -63.75
C ASP A 277 41.77 -37.31 -63.23
N ASN A 278 41.21 -37.94 -62.23
CA ASN A 278 41.75 -39.16 -61.59
C ASN A 278 40.85 -40.40 -61.68
N ALA A 279 39.81 -40.38 -62.52
CA ALA A 279 38.92 -41.53 -62.65
C ALA A 279 39.30 -42.38 -63.87
N ILE A 280 39.57 -43.64 -63.66
CA ILE A 280 39.76 -44.62 -64.73
C ILE A 280 38.38 -45.05 -65.22
N VAL A 281 37.97 -44.53 -66.40
CA VAL A 281 36.71 -44.91 -67.07
C VAL A 281 36.91 -46.16 -67.89
N TYR A 282 36.32 -47.26 -67.52
CA TYR A 282 36.23 -48.44 -68.34
C TYR A 282 34.99 -48.35 -69.28
N LEU A 283 35.17 -48.09 -70.50
CA LEU A 283 34.13 -48.23 -71.54
C LEU A 283 33.84 -49.68 -71.84
N LEU A 284 32.69 -50.18 -71.34
CA LEU A 284 32.24 -51.54 -71.60
C LEU A 284 31.53 -51.61 -72.95
N GLY A 285 32.08 -52.36 -73.81
CA GLY A 285 31.36 -52.85 -74.95
C GLY A 285 30.31 -53.87 -74.53
N SER A 286 29.25 -54.08 -75.32
CA SER A 286 28.01 -54.77 -74.99
C SER A 286 28.08 -56.27 -74.65
N GLU A 287 29.27 -56.86 -74.53
CA GLU A 287 29.45 -58.23 -74.17
C GLU A 287 30.75 -58.40 -73.29
N GLY A 288 30.64 -58.44 -71.97
CA GLY A 288 31.74 -58.70 -71.08
C GLY A 288 31.44 -58.62 -69.60
N PRO A 289 32.23 -59.25 -68.67
CA PRO A 289 31.92 -59.32 -67.20
C PRO A 289 31.98 -57.95 -66.50
N THR A 290 31.10 -57.75 -65.56
CA THR A 290 30.93 -56.49 -64.79
C THR A 290 32.22 -56.10 -64.07
N PRO A 291 32.72 -54.86 -64.25
CA PRO A 291 33.86 -54.34 -63.47
C PRO A 291 33.50 -54.08 -61.99
N VAL A 292 34.33 -54.48 -61.09
CA VAL A 292 34.30 -54.13 -59.70
C VAL A 292 35.01 -52.79 -59.55
N ILE A 293 34.27 -51.74 -59.25
CA ILE A 293 34.84 -50.40 -58.93
C ILE A 293 35.33 -50.45 -57.47
N PRO A 294 36.62 -50.28 -57.18
CA PRO A 294 37.07 -50.13 -55.80
C PRO A 294 36.60 -48.77 -55.27
N LEU A 295 35.79 -48.79 -54.18
CA LEU A 295 35.47 -47.60 -53.41
C LEU A 295 36.76 -47.08 -52.77
N PRO A 296 37.01 -45.75 -52.84
CA PRO A 296 38.10 -45.15 -52.09
C PRO A 296 37.87 -45.32 -50.59
N THR A 297 38.84 -45.89 -49.91
CA THR A 297 38.84 -45.95 -48.44
C THR A 297 38.93 -44.53 -47.89
N PRO A 298 38.11 -44.16 -46.93
CA PRO A 298 38.25 -42.85 -46.32
C PRO A 298 39.58 -42.79 -45.58
N GLU A 299 40.44 -41.86 -46.01
CA GLU A 299 41.69 -41.53 -45.35
C GLU A 299 41.39 -40.90 -43.99
N ASN A 300 41.90 -41.50 -42.98
CA ASN A 300 41.76 -41.15 -41.58
C ASN A 300 42.36 -39.76 -41.31
N SER A 301 41.54 -38.70 -41.31
CA SER A 301 42.00 -37.37 -40.93
C SER A 301 42.13 -37.31 -39.40
N GLY A 302 43.39 -37.23 -38.99
CA GLY A 302 43.85 -37.18 -37.65
C GLY A 302 43.22 -36.12 -36.76
N ALA A 303 43.24 -36.48 -35.48
CA ALA A 303 42.88 -35.66 -34.32
C ALA A 303 43.50 -34.26 -34.38
N ILE A 304 42.67 -33.32 -34.04
CA ILE A 304 43.08 -31.93 -33.63
C ILE A 304 42.93 -31.82 -32.12
N PRO A 305 43.90 -31.20 -31.40
CA PRO A 305 43.94 -31.12 -29.94
C PRO A 305 42.89 -30.18 -29.33
#